data_8045259cc8be7314475c18610a1ed576
#
_entry.id   8045259cc8be7314475c18610a1ed576
#
_cell.length_a   1.000
_cell.length_b   1.000
_cell.length_c   1.000
_cell.angle_alpha   90.00
_cell.angle_beta   90.00
_cell.angle_gamma   90.00
#
_symmetry.space_group_name_H-M   'P 1'
#
loop_
_entity.id
_entity.type
_entity.pdbx_description
1 polymer ?
#
loop_
_entity_poly.entity_id
_entity_poly.type
_entity_poly.pdbx_seq_one_letter_code
_entity_poly.pdbx_strand_id
1 'polypeptide(L)'
;MKEKLLISQDLSCLGQVSLSVALPILGACGYQPDVLPTAILSTHTGGFGNNTFLAFNNEMSRIVAHWQDEKITFKNLYLGYLGRNAIDFWIEHISDFRNTDLLILLDPAMA
;
A
#
# COMPACT_ATOMS: atom_id res chain seq x y z
N MET A 1 -9.62 -20.42 2.77
CA MET A 1 -9.47 -18.95 2.73
C MET A 1 -8.00 -18.60 2.82
N LYS A 2 -7.55 -17.72 1.97
CA LYS A 2 -6.14 -17.31 1.99
C LYS A 2 -5.87 -16.39 3.18
N GLU A 3 -4.61 -16.33 3.61
CA GLU A 3 -4.19 -15.52 4.73
C GLU A 3 -4.38 -14.03 4.45
N LYS A 4 -4.53 -13.24 5.51
CA LYS A 4 -4.70 -11.79 5.37
C LYS A 4 -3.46 -11.16 4.76
N LEU A 5 -3.70 -10.38 3.71
CA LEU A 5 -2.66 -9.65 2.98
C LEU A 5 -2.98 -8.17 3.03
N LEU A 6 -2.02 -7.38 3.46
CA LEU A 6 -2.08 -5.93 3.37
C LEU A 6 -1.22 -5.46 2.21
N ILE A 7 -1.80 -4.66 1.33
CA ILE A 7 -1.06 -4.02 0.24
C ILE A 7 -1.00 -2.51 0.49
N SER A 8 0.19 -1.94 0.36
CA SER A 8 0.39 -0.50 0.54
C SER A 8 1.02 0.07 -0.72
N GLN A 9 0.24 0.82 -1.47
CA GLN A 9 0.64 1.43 -2.73
C GLN A 9 -0.18 2.69 -2.97
N ASP A 10 0.26 3.50 -3.93
CA ASP A 10 -0.51 4.64 -4.37
C ASP A 10 -1.66 4.21 -5.29
N LEU A 11 -2.63 5.10 -5.43
CA LEU A 11 -3.73 4.93 -6.37
C LEU A 11 -3.65 6.01 -7.43
N SER A 12 -3.46 5.60 -8.68
CA SER A 12 -3.61 6.49 -9.83
C SER A 12 -5.03 6.39 -10.32
N CYS A 13 -5.72 7.52 -10.39
CA CYS A 13 -7.14 7.52 -10.78
C CYS A 13 -7.31 7.11 -12.23
N LEU A 14 -6.34 7.44 -13.08
CA LEU A 14 -6.36 7.08 -14.48
C LEU A 14 -5.09 6.29 -14.81
N GLY A 15 -5.26 5.17 -15.49
CA GLY A 15 -4.17 4.28 -15.85
C GLY A 15 -4.19 2.98 -15.07
N GLN A 16 -3.57 1.95 -15.64
CA GLN A 16 -3.55 0.60 -15.07
C GLN A 16 -2.21 0.34 -14.40
N VAL A 17 -1.95 1.06 -13.29
CA VAL A 17 -0.71 0.93 -12.54
C VAL A 17 -1.01 0.88 -11.05
N SER A 18 -0.03 0.47 -10.25
CA SER A 18 -0.11 0.40 -8.79
C SER A 18 -1.35 -0.38 -8.33
N LEU A 19 -2.18 0.18 -7.48
CA LEU A 19 -3.35 -0.53 -6.95
C LEU A 19 -4.31 -0.98 -8.03
N SER A 20 -4.47 -0.22 -9.11
CA SER A 20 -5.39 -0.57 -10.20
C SER A 20 -4.99 -1.86 -10.91
N VAL A 21 -3.70 -2.21 -10.88
CA VAL A 21 -3.20 -3.48 -11.42
C VAL A 21 -3.15 -4.57 -10.36
N ALA A 22 -2.63 -4.24 -9.18
CA ALA A 22 -2.38 -5.23 -8.14
C ALA A 22 -3.67 -5.87 -7.62
N LEU A 23 -4.73 -5.07 -7.43
CA LEU A 23 -5.96 -5.59 -6.85
C LEU A 23 -6.63 -6.64 -7.73
N PRO A 24 -6.82 -6.42 -9.04
CA PRO A 24 -7.40 -7.47 -9.89
C PRO A 24 -6.55 -8.73 -9.96
N ILE A 25 -5.23 -8.59 -10.03
CA ILE A 25 -4.34 -9.75 -10.10
C ILE A 25 -4.43 -10.57 -8.83
N LEU A 26 -4.34 -9.93 -7.67
CA LEU A 26 -4.44 -10.63 -6.39
C LEU A 26 -5.82 -11.26 -6.21
N GLY A 27 -6.87 -10.57 -6.65
CA GLY A 27 -8.21 -11.13 -6.63
C GLY A 27 -8.32 -12.40 -7.47
N ALA A 28 -7.73 -12.40 -8.67
CA ALA A 28 -7.71 -13.57 -9.53
C ALA A 28 -6.93 -14.73 -8.89
N CYS A 29 -5.96 -14.43 -8.04
CA CYS A 29 -5.22 -15.45 -7.28
C CYS A 29 -5.95 -15.92 -6.02
N GLY A 30 -7.14 -15.40 -5.75
CA GLY A 30 -7.95 -15.82 -4.60
C GLY A 30 -7.74 -15.00 -3.34
N TYR A 31 -7.02 -13.89 -3.41
CA TYR A 31 -6.83 -12.99 -2.28
C TYR A 31 -7.91 -11.92 -2.23
N GLN A 32 -8.22 -11.46 -1.03
CA GLN A 32 -9.01 -10.25 -0.81
C GLN A 32 -8.14 -9.30 -0.01
N PRO A 33 -7.23 -8.58 -0.68
CA PRO A 33 -6.28 -7.76 0.07
C PRO A 33 -6.94 -6.57 0.74
N ASP A 34 -6.46 -6.25 1.93
CA ASP A 34 -6.75 -4.98 2.56
C ASP A 34 -5.74 -3.95 2.05
N VAL A 35 -6.09 -2.67 2.09
CA VAL A 35 -5.29 -1.64 1.44
C VAL A 35 -4.95 -0.54 2.43
N LEU A 36 -3.67 -0.16 2.46
CA LEU A 36 -3.23 1.08 3.09
C LEU A 36 -2.70 1.99 1.97
N PRO A 37 -3.53 2.89 1.45
CA PRO A 37 -3.11 3.74 0.33
C PRO A 37 -2.08 4.77 0.79
N THR A 38 -1.08 5.02 -0.05
CA THR A 38 -0.01 5.96 0.28
C THR A 38 -0.24 7.35 -0.28
N ALA A 39 -0.98 7.44 -1.38
CA ALA A 39 -1.24 8.70 -2.07
C ALA A 39 -2.32 8.49 -3.12
N ILE A 40 -2.94 9.58 -3.53
CA ILE A 40 -3.81 9.59 -4.71
C ILE A 40 -3.20 10.51 -5.76
N LEU A 41 -3.13 10.02 -6.99
CA LEU A 41 -2.67 10.78 -8.14
C LEU A 41 -3.77 10.82 -9.20
N SER A 42 -3.86 11.94 -9.92
CA SER A 42 -4.83 12.03 -11.02
C SER A 42 -4.52 11.03 -12.14
N THR A 43 -3.23 10.84 -12.42
CA THR A 43 -2.72 9.86 -13.39
C THR A 43 -1.41 9.32 -12.88
N HIS A 44 -0.91 8.23 -13.51
CA HIS A 44 0.49 7.85 -13.26
C HIS A 44 1.41 8.94 -13.81
N THR A 45 2.67 8.90 -13.43
CA THR A 45 3.60 10.01 -13.69
C THR A 45 4.17 10.05 -15.11
N GLY A 46 3.96 9.00 -15.90
CA GLY A 46 4.52 8.93 -17.24
C GLY A 46 3.51 9.35 -18.31
N GLY A 47 3.85 10.32 -19.14
CA GLY A 47 3.13 10.61 -20.37
C GLY A 47 1.89 11.50 -20.26
N PHE A 48 1.55 12.01 -19.07
CA PHE A 48 0.34 12.82 -18.90
C PHE A 48 0.62 14.25 -18.44
N GLY A 49 1.87 14.67 -18.42
CA GLY A 49 2.21 16.02 -17.96
C GLY A 49 2.15 16.14 -16.44
N ASN A 50 1.75 17.32 -15.96
CA ASN A 50 1.71 17.58 -14.52
C ASN A 50 0.48 16.97 -13.89
N ASN A 51 0.64 15.85 -13.21
CA ASN A 51 -0.45 15.20 -12.48
C ASN A 51 -0.64 15.80 -11.09
N THR A 52 -1.82 15.63 -10.53
CA THR A 52 -2.04 15.97 -9.13
C THR A 52 -1.49 14.85 -8.24
N PHE A 53 -1.13 15.22 -7.03
CA PHE A 53 -0.57 14.28 -6.06
C PHE A 53 -1.00 14.69 -4.66
N LEU A 54 -1.62 13.76 -3.94
CA LEU A 54 -1.99 13.96 -2.55
C LEU A 54 -1.43 12.82 -1.71
N ALA A 55 -0.45 13.13 -0.89
CA ALA A 55 0.15 12.16 0.03
C ALA A 55 -0.74 11.95 1.26
N PHE A 56 -0.77 10.72 1.77
CA PHE A 56 -1.65 10.34 2.88
C PHE A 56 -0.91 10.08 4.19
N ASN A 57 0.24 10.69 4.42
CA ASN A 57 1.05 10.40 5.61
C ASN A 57 0.26 10.45 6.91
N ASN A 58 -0.45 11.55 7.16
CA ASN A 58 -1.21 11.71 8.39
C ASN A 58 -2.35 10.71 8.46
N GLU A 59 -3.04 10.49 7.34
CA GLU A 59 -4.17 9.58 7.31
C GLU A 59 -3.72 8.13 7.45
N MET A 60 -2.56 7.76 6.89
CA MET A 60 -2.01 6.42 7.07
C MET A 60 -1.80 6.12 8.55
N SER A 61 -1.24 7.07 9.30
CA SER A 61 -1.03 6.90 10.74
C SER A 61 -2.35 6.73 11.49
N ARG A 62 -3.38 7.47 11.10
CA ARG A 62 -4.70 7.38 11.73
C ARG A 62 -5.36 6.04 11.42
N ILE A 63 -5.24 5.57 10.19
CA ILE A 63 -5.79 4.27 9.78
C ILE A 63 -5.11 3.16 10.59
N VAL A 64 -3.79 3.17 10.66
CA VAL A 64 -3.04 2.14 11.37
C VAL A 64 -3.36 2.16 12.86
N ALA A 65 -3.48 3.35 13.47
CA ALA A 65 -3.86 3.47 14.87
C ALA A 65 -5.21 2.81 15.14
N HIS A 66 -6.18 3.02 14.26
CA HIS A 66 -7.50 2.38 14.39
C HIS A 66 -7.38 0.86 14.30
N TRP A 67 -6.61 0.38 13.33
CA TRP A 67 -6.41 -1.06 13.19
C TRP A 67 -5.77 -1.68 14.43
N GLN A 68 -4.81 -0.98 15.04
CA GLN A 68 -4.19 -1.46 16.27
C GLN A 68 -5.19 -1.50 17.42
N ASP A 69 -6.05 -0.50 17.55
CA ASP A 69 -7.10 -0.49 18.56
C ASP A 69 -8.06 -1.68 18.38
N GLU A 70 -8.35 -2.05 17.13
CA GLU A 70 -9.20 -3.19 16.81
C GLU A 70 -8.44 -4.51 16.80
N LYS A 71 -7.15 -4.49 17.11
CA LYS A 71 -6.29 -5.68 17.17
C LYS A 71 -6.24 -6.45 15.84
N ILE A 72 -6.28 -5.71 14.75
CA ILE A 72 -6.19 -6.29 13.41
C ILE A 72 -4.74 -6.58 13.10
N THR A 73 -4.46 -7.78 12.60
CA THR A 73 -3.12 -8.20 12.21
C THR A 73 -3.13 -8.76 10.79
N PHE A 74 -1.95 -8.81 10.19
CA PHE A 74 -1.79 -9.30 8.83
C PHE A 74 -0.70 -10.37 8.79
N LYS A 75 -0.87 -11.35 7.90
CA LYS A 75 0.14 -12.39 7.69
C LYS A 75 1.14 -12.01 6.63
N ASN A 76 0.72 -11.21 5.66
CA ASN A 76 1.57 -10.82 4.54
C ASN A 76 1.46 -9.32 4.31
N LEU A 77 2.56 -8.71 3.94
CA LEU A 77 2.63 -7.29 3.67
C LEU A 77 3.31 -7.10 2.32
N TYR A 78 2.60 -6.48 1.38
CA TYR A 78 3.14 -6.17 0.07
C TYR A 78 3.28 -4.66 -0.07
N LEU A 79 4.53 -4.19 -0.10
CA LEU A 79 4.85 -2.78 -0.29
C LEU A 79 5.23 -2.58 -1.75
N GLY A 80 4.42 -1.82 -2.47
CA GLY A 80 4.72 -1.45 -3.84
C GLY A 80 5.71 -0.30 -3.90
N TYR A 81 5.78 0.38 -5.05
CA TYR A 81 6.62 1.56 -5.14
C TYR A 81 6.19 2.57 -4.08
N LEU A 82 7.15 2.97 -3.26
CA LEU A 82 6.91 3.93 -2.20
C LEU A 82 7.62 5.23 -2.55
N GLY A 83 6.85 6.31 -2.68
CA GLY A 83 7.43 7.63 -2.75
C GLY A 83 8.08 7.99 -1.41
N ARG A 84 8.80 9.11 -1.38
CA ARG A 84 9.52 9.52 -0.16
C ARG A 84 8.60 9.55 1.07
N ASN A 85 7.39 10.06 0.90
CA ASN A 85 6.44 10.14 2.00
C ASN A 85 6.11 8.77 2.58
N ALA A 86 5.87 7.79 1.73
CA ALA A 86 5.49 6.46 2.17
C ALA A 86 6.69 5.70 2.75
N ILE A 87 7.89 5.92 2.21
CA ILE A 87 9.10 5.32 2.77
C ILE A 87 9.29 5.76 4.22
N ASP A 88 9.16 7.06 4.49
CA ASP A 88 9.31 7.59 5.84
C ASP A 88 8.28 6.97 6.79
N PHE A 89 7.02 6.87 6.34
CA PHE A 89 5.99 6.23 7.13
C PHE A 89 6.37 4.78 7.48
N TRP A 90 6.78 4.00 6.47
CA TRP A 90 7.05 2.59 6.68
C TRP A 90 8.30 2.34 7.51
N ILE A 91 9.33 3.16 7.36
CA ILE A 91 10.52 3.08 8.23
C ILE A 91 10.10 3.25 9.69
N GLU A 92 9.22 4.20 9.96
CA GLU A 92 8.78 4.48 11.33
C GLU A 92 7.85 3.41 11.88
N HIS A 93 6.96 2.86 11.06
CA HIS A 93 5.85 2.04 11.52
C HIS A 93 5.94 0.54 11.19
N ILE A 94 6.95 0.11 10.44
CA ILE A 94 7.03 -1.30 10.02
C ILE A 94 7.03 -2.25 11.22
N SER A 95 7.64 -1.85 12.32
CA SER A 95 7.70 -2.68 13.53
C SER A 95 6.33 -2.89 14.16
N ASP A 96 5.37 -2.00 13.92
CA ASP A 96 4.01 -2.12 14.44
C ASP A 96 3.26 -3.31 13.81
N PHE A 97 3.72 -3.78 12.66
CA PHE A 97 3.13 -4.89 11.94
C PHE A 97 3.84 -6.22 12.19
N ARG A 98 4.95 -6.19 12.93
CA ARG A 98 5.75 -7.39 13.11
C ARG A 98 5.06 -8.42 13.98
N ASN A 99 5.07 -9.64 13.50
CA ASN A 99 4.77 -10.82 14.29
C ASN A 99 5.66 -11.94 13.76
N THR A 100 5.64 -13.10 14.40
CA THR A 100 6.61 -14.17 14.09
C THR A 100 6.47 -14.72 12.68
N ASP A 101 5.29 -14.57 12.06
CA ASP A 101 5.00 -15.19 10.76
C ASP A 101 4.82 -14.18 9.64
N LEU A 102 5.13 -12.91 9.88
CA LEU A 102 4.91 -11.88 8.87
C LEU A 102 5.88 -12.03 7.71
N LEU A 103 5.34 -12.18 6.51
CA LEU A 103 6.11 -12.14 5.27
C LEU A 103 5.97 -10.75 4.66
N ILE A 104 7.10 -10.11 4.40
CA ILE A 104 7.13 -8.79 3.77
C ILE A 104 7.69 -8.91 2.36
N LEU A 105 6.90 -8.49 1.37
CA LEU A 105 7.36 -8.39 -0.01
C LEU A 105 7.49 -6.92 -0.36
N LEU A 106 8.69 -6.52 -0.75
CA LEU A 106 8.96 -5.15 -1.19
C LEU A 106 9.23 -5.16 -2.69
N ASP A 107 8.47 -4.37 -3.43
CA ASP A 107 8.68 -4.18 -4.85
C ASP A 107 9.39 -2.84 -5.07
N PRO A 108 10.69 -2.86 -5.31
CA PRO A 108 11.46 -1.62 -5.48
C PRO A 108 11.35 -1.09 -6.90
N ALA A 109 10.14 -0.96 -7.43
CA ALA A 109 9.95 -0.48 -8.79
C ALA A 109 10.70 0.83 -9.01
N MET A 110 11.48 0.87 -10.08
CA MET A 110 12.26 2.06 -10.42
C MET A 110 11.40 3.00 -11.23
N ALA A 111 11.42 4.25 -10.84
CA ALA A 111 10.73 5.30 -11.58
C ALA A 111 11.52 5.69 -12.83
#